data_db8dbf4759a00f231752ac39d5d618b7
#
_entry.id   db8dbf4759a00f231752ac39d5d618b7
#
_cell.length_a   1.000
_cell.length_b   1.000
_cell.length_c   1.000
_cell.angle_alpha   90.00
_cell.angle_beta   90.00
_cell.angle_gamma   90.00
#
_symmetry.space_group_name_H-M   'P 1'
#
loop_
_entity.id
_entity.type
_entity.pdbx_description
1 polymer ?
#
loop_
_entity_poly.entity_id
_entity_poly.type
_entity_poly.pdbx_seq_one_letter_code
_entity_poly.pdbx_strand_id
1 'polypeptide(L)'
;MSPAAVRKLRLAAYALAVMAGLWLPASKIIFHALPLHEPAVYRFAASCPYDAGDPFRGRYVALRLEALPLAVSAARQLPDGRVFLALARGADGLAAAAAVSAKPFKDRDFIAVGELYAQSSKSGTVWYAQPPLDSYYSGLRFSAHDRETLGQLFRSGRHRCAAVVKVYGDGSCEAAGLEVDGRPLESWLGR
;
A
#
# COMPACT_ATOMS: atom_id res chain seq x y z
N MET A 1 -6.70 3.50 51.76
CA MET A 1 -6.23 2.31 51.04
C MET A 1 -4.90 1.87 51.63
N SER A 2 -4.73 0.58 51.86
CA SER A 2 -3.45 0.09 52.36
C SER A 2 -2.37 0.19 51.26
N PRO A 3 -1.08 0.41 51.64
CA PRO A 3 0.02 0.52 50.66
C PRO A 3 0.14 -0.73 49.76
N ALA A 4 -0.22 -1.89 50.32
CA ALA A 4 -0.27 -3.14 49.54
C ALA A 4 -1.37 -3.15 48.46
N ALA A 5 -2.54 -2.54 48.71
CA ALA A 5 -3.61 -2.42 47.75
C ALA A 5 -3.23 -1.48 46.57
N VAL A 6 -2.56 -0.36 46.87
CA VAL A 6 -2.05 0.57 45.86
C VAL A 6 -1.02 -0.09 44.95
N ARG A 7 -0.11 -0.89 45.51
CA ARG A 7 0.90 -1.63 44.74
C ARG A 7 0.27 -2.67 43.83
N LYS A 8 -0.71 -3.44 44.31
CA LYS A 8 -1.47 -4.40 43.45
C LYS A 8 -2.19 -3.73 42.33
N LEU A 9 -2.83 -2.58 42.60
CA LEU A 9 -3.55 -1.81 41.57
C LEU A 9 -2.58 -1.30 40.48
N ARG A 10 -1.41 -0.77 40.86
CA ARG A 10 -0.39 -0.33 39.89
C ARG A 10 0.13 -1.46 39.02
N LEU A 11 0.39 -2.64 39.61
CA LEU A 11 0.83 -3.82 38.86
C LEU A 11 -0.25 -4.31 37.89
N ALA A 12 -1.51 -4.33 38.32
CA ALA A 12 -2.63 -4.69 37.42
C ALA A 12 -2.78 -3.71 36.28
N ALA A 13 -2.70 -2.40 36.54
CA ALA A 13 -2.76 -1.37 35.51
C ALA A 13 -1.59 -1.49 34.50
N TYR A 14 -0.39 -1.75 34.98
CA TYR A 14 0.78 -1.97 34.16
C TYR A 14 0.63 -3.21 33.27
N ALA A 15 0.19 -4.34 33.84
CA ALA A 15 -0.05 -5.58 33.09
C ALA A 15 -1.11 -5.38 32.00
N LEU A 16 -2.17 -4.64 32.29
CA LEU A 16 -3.24 -4.33 31.35
C LEU A 16 -2.75 -3.43 30.20
N ALA A 17 -1.91 -2.44 30.51
CA ALA A 17 -1.30 -1.57 29.50
C ALA A 17 -0.35 -2.36 28.58
N VAL A 18 0.47 -3.27 29.13
CA VAL A 18 1.36 -4.14 28.34
C VAL A 18 0.56 -5.07 27.46
N MET A 19 -0.50 -5.71 27.99
CA MET A 19 -1.37 -6.58 27.19
C MET A 19 -2.06 -5.81 26.06
N ALA A 20 -2.59 -4.62 26.32
CA ALA A 20 -3.19 -3.78 25.29
C ALA A 20 -2.17 -3.36 24.23
N GLY A 21 -0.94 -3.01 24.65
CA GLY A 21 0.14 -2.65 23.71
C GLY A 21 0.59 -3.80 22.83
N LEU A 22 0.57 -5.03 23.32
CA LEU A 22 0.88 -6.23 22.54
C LEU A 22 -0.29 -6.70 21.67
N TRP A 23 -1.53 -6.48 22.13
CA TRP A 23 -2.73 -6.89 21.39
C TRP A 23 -2.89 -6.15 20.07
N LEU A 24 -2.60 -4.85 20.01
CA LEU A 24 -2.75 -4.04 18.81
C LEU A 24 -1.93 -4.57 17.61
N PRO A 25 -0.60 -4.81 17.73
CA PRO A 25 0.16 -5.41 16.64
C PRO A 25 -0.22 -6.87 16.39
N ALA A 26 -0.49 -7.65 17.43
CA ALA A 26 -0.88 -9.05 17.31
C ALA A 26 -2.22 -9.21 16.57
N SER A 27 -3.21 -8.39 16.88
CA SER A 27 -4.52 -8.43 16.20
C SER A 27 -4.40 -8.12 14.71
N LYS A 28 -3.51 -7.19 14.32
CA LYS A 28 -3.23 -6.93 12.91
C LYS A 28 -2.58 -8.12 12.21
N ILE A 29 -1.58 -8.72 12.82
CA ILE A 29 -0.92 -9.92 12.28
C ILE A 29 -1.94 -11.06 12.14
N ILE A 30 -2.75 -11.30 13.16
CA ILE A 30 -3.79 -12.33 13.15
C ILE A 30 -4.82 -12.05 12.05
N PHE A 31 -5.28 -10.81 11.92
CA PHE A 31 -6.25 -10.41 10.91
C PHE A 31 -5.75 -10.64 9.47
N HIS A 32 -4.46 -10.37 9.23
CA HIS A 32 -3.83 -10.62 7.92
C HIS A 32 -3.43 -12.08 7.68
N ALA A 33 -3.12 -12.84 8.75
CA ALA A 33 -2.72 -14.23 8.66
C ALA A 33 -3.89 -15.23 8.61
N LEU A 34 -5.03 -14.88 9.22
CA LEU A 34 -6.22 -15.72 9.16
C LEU A 34 -6.98 -15.44 7.86
N PRO A 35 -7.28 -16.48 7.04
CA PRO A 35 -7.99 -16.34 5.78
C PRO A 35 -9.49 -16.12 6.00
N LEU A 36 -9.86 -15.20 6.89
CA LEU A 36 -11.26 -14.85 7.15
C LEU A 36 -11.92 -14.20 5.94
N HIS A 37 -11.13 -13.52 5.11
CA HIS A 37 -11.52 -13.00 3.80
C HIS A 37 -10.30 -13.06 2.90
N GLU A 38 -10.45 -13.71 1.74
CA GLU A 38 -9.41 -13.65 0.71
C GLU A 38 -9.23 -12.20 0.27
N PRO A 39 -7.99 -11.67 0.32
CA PRO A 39 -7.74 -10.31 -0.14
C PRO A 39 -7.99 -10.23 -1.65
N ALA A 40 -8.63 -9.16 -2.07
CA ALA A 40 -8.75 -8.87 -3.49
C ALA A 40 -7.39 -8.47 -4.06
N VAL A 41 -7.10 -8.91 -5.28
CA VAL A 41 -5.81 -8.64 -5.93
C VAL A 41 -6.02 -7.65 -7.07
N TYR A 42 -5.26 -6.56 -7.02
CA TYR A 42 -5.25 -5.50 -8.03
C TYR A 42 -3.83 -5.26 -8.55
N ARG A 43 -3.73 -4.80 -9.79
CA ARG A 43 -2.48 -4.38 -10.42
C ARG A 43 -2.49 -2.86 -10.53
N PHE A 44 -1.54 -2.20 -9.92
CA PHE A 44 -1.39 -0.74 -10.01
C PHE A 44 -0.24 -0.40 -10.92
N ALA A 45 -0.43 0.54 -11.82
CA ALA A 45 0.68 1.12 -12.56
C ALA A 45 1.68 1.72 -11.56
N ALA A 46 2.96 1.43 -11.76
CA ALA A 46 4.01 1.82 -10.84
C ALA A 46 5.23 2.33 -11.58
N SER A 47 5.94 3.26 -10.97
CA SER A 47 7.32 3.57 -11.28
C SER A 47 8.22 3.06 -10.16
N CYS A 48 9.39 2.57 -10.53
CA CYS A 48 10.38 2.07 -9.58
C CYS A 48 11.57 3.02 -9.62
N PRO A 49 11.58 4.10 -8.82
CA PRO A 49 12.74 4.95 -8.70
C PRO A 49 13.88 4.11 -8.13
N TYR A 50 14.91 3.91 -8.93
CA TYR A 50 16.11 3.19 -8.48
C TYR A 50 16.90 4.07 -7.53
N ASP A 51 16.86 3.76 -6.25
CA ASP A 51 17.77 4.33 -5.26
C ASP A 51 18.92 3.35 -4.99
N ALA A 52 20.04 3.64 -5.64
CA ALA A 52 21.27 2.85 -5.48
C ALA A 52 21.98 3.11 -4.14
N GLY A 53 21.48 4.06 -3.35
CA GLY A 53 22.23 4.64 -2.24
C GLY A 53 22.02 3.99 -0.87
N ASP A 54 21.07 3.07 -0.72
CA ASP A 54 20.80 2.50 0.61
C ASP A 54 21.29 1.05 0.76
N PRO A 55 22.49 0.85 1.33
CA PRO A 55 23.09 -0.49 1.51
C PRO A 55 22.31 -1.34 2.54
N PHE A 56 21.47 -0.74 3.38
CA PHE A 56 20.68 -1.43 4.42
C PHE A 56 19.36 -1.98 3.89
N ARG A 57 18.94 -1.58 2.70
CA ARG A 57 17.64 -1.92 2.13
C ARG A 57 17.70 -3.05 1.09
N GLY A 58 18.59 -4.00 1.26
CA GLY A 58 18.90 -5.07 0.27
C GLY A 58 17.76 -6.03 -0.12
N ARG A 59 16.53 -5.83 0.38
CA ARG A 59 15.37 -6.70 0.09
C ARG A 59 14.13 -5.93 -0.36
N TYR A 60 14.25 -4.64 -0.61
CA TYR A 60 13.09 -3.87 -0.99
C TYR A 60 13.36 -3.06 -2.24
N VAL A 61 12.32 -2.86 -3.01
CA VAL A 61 12.28 -1.98 -4.18
C VAL A 61 11.38 -0.81 -3.84
N ALA A 62 11.91 0.40 -3.93
CA ALA A 62 11.09 1.60 -3.79
C ALA A 62 10.05 1.62 -4.91
N LEU A 63 8.79 1.85 -4.56
CA LEU A 63 7.67 1.95 -5.48
C LEU A 63 7.10 3.35 -5.42
N ARG A 64 6.72 3.87 -6.57
CA ARG A 64 5.79 4.99 -6.65
C ARG A 64 4.62 4.52 -7.49
N LEU A 65 3.50 4.21 -6.83
CA LEU A 65 2.26 3.90 -7.55
C LEU A 65 1.79 5.15 -8.28
N GLU A 66 1.28 4.95 -9.49
CA GLU A 66 0.64 6.05 -10.20
C GLU A 66 -0.66 6.45 -9.49
N ALA A 67 -0.86 7.75 -9.38
CA ALA A 67 -2.04 8.29 -8.75
C ALA A 67 -3.26 8.03 -9.61
N LEU A 68 -4.36 7.62 -8.98
CA LEU A 68 -5.60 7.29 -9.66
C LEU A 68 -6.45 8.55 -9.88
N PRO A 69 -6.83 8.85 -11.14
CA PRO A 69 -7.68 10.00 -11.43
C PRO A 69 -9.09 9.79 -10.88
N LEU A 70 -9.68 10.86 -10.33
CA LEU A 70 -11.02 10.87 -9.76
C LEU A 70 -11.97 11.74 -10.57
N ALA A 71 -13.25 11.36 -10.61
CA ALA A 71 -14.28 12.24 -11.14
C ALA A 71 -14.38 13.52 -10.28
N VAL A 72 -14.33 14.69 -10.93
CA VAL A 72 -14.28 16.02 -10.27
C VAL A 72 -15.45 16.24 -9.30
N SER A 73 -16.63 15.75 -9.65
CA SER A 73 -17.84 15.88 -8.83
C SER A 73 -17.73 15.16 -7.48
N ALA A 74 -17.02 14.03 -7.46
CA ALA A 74 -16.88 13.21 -6.26
C ALA A 74 -15.84 13.80 -5.28
N ALA A 75 -14.76 14.38 -5.79
CA ALA A 75 -13.67 14.91 -4.96
C ALA A 75 -14.02 16.22 -4.22
N ARG A 76 -14.89 17.07 -4.81
CA ARG A 76 -15.26 18.36 -4.21
C ARG A 76 -16.12 18.27 -2.95
N GLN A 77 -16.72 17.13 -2.68
CA GLN A 77 -17.66 16.93 -1.55
C GLN A 77 -17.01 16.21 -0.36
N LEU A 78 -15.71 15.96 -0.43
CA LEU A 78 -15.03 15.22 0.63
C LEU A 78 -14.57 16.19 1.73
N PRO A 79 -14.84 15.86 3.00
CA PRO A 79 -14.28 16.58 4.13
C PRO A 79 -12.77 16.34 4.23
N ASP A 80 -12.07 17.23 4.92
CA ASP A 80 -10.68 16.99 5.30
C ASP A 80 -10.58 15.72 6.15
N GLY A 81 -9.67 14.83 5.81
CA GLY A 81 -9.41 13.61 6.58
C GLY A 81 -9.16 12.36 5.74
N ARG A 82 -9.34 11.20 6.38
CA ARG A 82 -9.15 9.91 5.73
C ARG A 82 -10.24 9.68 4.68
N VAL A 83 -9.80 9.35 3.48
CA VAL A 83 -10.67 9.09 2.34
C VAL A 83 -10.54 7.62 1.93
N PHE A 84 -11.63 7.02 1.50
CA PHE A 84 -11.69 5.65 1.01
C PHE A 84 -11.99 5.67 -0.49
N LEU A 85 -11.18 4.92 -1.23
CA LEU A 85 -11.27 4.81 -2.68
C LEU A 85 -11.75 3.41 -3.05
N ALA A 86 -12.92 3.29 -3.63
CA ALA A 86 -13.38 2.04 -4.22
C ALA A 86 -12.60 1.75 -5.49
N LEU A 87 -12.20 0.50 -5.65
CA LEU A 87 -11.39 0.04 -6.78
C LEU A 87 -12.26 -0.68 -7.81
N ALA A 88 -11.88 -0.53 -9.07
CA ALA A 88 -12.36 -1.32 -10.18
C ALA A 88 -11.17 -1.76 -11.02
N ARG A 89 -11.38 -2.71 -11.92
CA ARG A 89 -10.39 -3.08 -12.94
C ARG A 89 -10.66 -2.26 -14.20
N GLY A 90 -9.67 -1.49 -14.63
CA GLY A 90 -9.69 -0.78 -15.90
C GLY A 90 -9.66 -1.72 -17.10
N ALA A 91 -9.88 -1.19 -18.28
CA ALA A 91 -9.84 -1.96 -19.53
C ALA A 91 -8.45 -2.54 -19.86
N ASP A 92 -7.42 -1.93 -19.31
CA ASP A 92 -6.00 -2.37 -19.38
C ASP A 92 -5.63 -3.41 -18.30
N GLY A 93 -6.60 -3.82 -17.46
CA GLY A 93 -6.40 -4.74 -16.34
C GLY A 93 -5.74 -4.11 -15.11
N LEU A 94 -5.45 -2.80 -15.14
CA LEU A 94 -4.92 -2.07 -13.99
C LEU A 94 -6.05 -1.58 -13.07
N ALA A 95 -5.68 -1.25 -11.84
CA ALA A 95 -6.59 -0.65 -10.87
C ALA A 95 -7.04 0.74 -11.34
N ALA A 96 -8.31 1.01 -11.20
CA ALA A 96 -8.93 2.30 -11.50
C ALA A 96 -9.81 2.74 -10.32
N ALA A 97 -9.96 4.04 -10.13
CA ALA A 97 -10.86 4.60 -9.15
C ALA A 97 -12.31 4.48 -9.64
N ALA A 98 -13.15 3.74 -8.90
CA ALA A 98 -14.57 3.61 -9.21
C ALA A 98 -15.42 4.65 -8.47
N ALA A 99 -15.11 4.92 -7.21
CA ALA A 99 -15.81 5.89 -6.38
C ALA A 99 -14.92 6.34 -5.22
N VAL A 100 -15.26 7.46 -4.61
CA VAL A 100 -14.54 8.00 -3.44
C VAL A 100 -15.55 8.35 -2.35
N SER A 101 -15.19 8.11 -1.09
CA SER A 101 -16.07 8.33 0.07
C SER A 101 -15.27 8.69 1.32
N ALA A 102 -15.91 9.44 2.24
CA ALA A 102 -15.40 9.68 3.58
C ALA A 102 -15.60 8.48 4.54
N LYS A 103 -16.36 7.47 4.12
CA LYS A 103 -16.63 6.26 4.90
C LYS A 103 -16.23 5.02 4.10
N PRO A 104 -15.80 3.93 4.79
CA PRO A 104 -15.52 2.65 4.14
C PRO A 104 -16.71 2.14 3.32
N PHE A 105 -16.44 1.51 2.20
CA PHE A 105 -17.46 0.82 1.41
C PHE A 105 -17.78 -0.55 2.02
N LYS A 106 -19.03 -0.99 1.94
CA LYS A 106 -19.47 -2.29 2.48
C LYS A 106 -19.43 -3.40 1.43
N ASP A 107 -19.69 -3.05 0.16
CA ASP A 107 -19.94 -4.03 -0.90
C ASP A 107 -18.91 -3.94 -2.03
N ARG A 108 -17.77 -3.30 -1.78
CA ARG A 108 -16.72 -3.09 -2.78
C ARG A 108 -15.35 -3.14 -2.13
N ASP A 109 -14.38 -3.61 -2.90
CA ASP A 109 -12.98 -3.50 -2.52
C ASP A 109 -12.59 -2.02 -2.51
N PHE A 110 -11.89 -1.61 -1.48
CA PHE A 110 -11.47 -0.23 -1.31
C PHE A 110 -10.10 -0.14 -0.61
N ILE A 111 -9.43 0.98 -0.82
CA ILE A 111 -8.22 1.34 -0.08
C ILE A 111 -8.44 2.63 0.71
N ALA A 112 -7.80 2.71 1.88
CA ALA A 112 -7.73 3.94 2.63
C ALA A 112 -6.62 4.82 2.03
N VAL A 113 -6.97 6.03 1.58
CA VAL A 113 -6.06 6.98 0.95
C VAL A 113 -5.77 8.10 1.91
N GLY A 114 -4.49 8.41 2.12
CA GLY A 114 -4.07 9.49 3.00
C GLY A 114 -4.04 10.85 2.34
N GLU A 115 -3.86 10.89 1.02
CA GLU A 115 -3.63 12.12 0.28
C GLU A 115 -4.45 12.19 -1.00
N LEU A 116 -5.15 13.31 -1.14
CA LEU A 116 -5.81 13.73 -2.38
C LEU A 116 -5.17 15.02 -2.83
N TYR A 117 -4.86 15.13 -4.10
CA TYR A 117 -4.35 16.40 -4.66
C TYR A 117 -5.02 16.72 -5.99
N ALA A 118 -5.08 18.00 -6.27
CA ALA A 118 -5.63 18.52 -7.52
C ALA A 118 -4.50 18.96 -8.45
N GLN A 119 -4.57 18.56 -9.70
CA GLN A 119 -3.70 19.04 -10.76
C GLN A 119 -4.52 19.85 -11.75
N SER A 120 -4.20 21.13 -11.85
CA SER A 120 -4.84 22.05 -12.81
C SER A 120 -4.09 22.04 -14.12
N SER A 121 -4.83 21.89 -15.21
CA SER A 121 -4.32 21.98 -16.58
C SER A 121 -5.17 22.96 -17.40
N LYS A 122 -4.75 23.24 -18.64
CA LYS A 122 -5.55 24.07 -19.57
C LYS A 122 -6.94 23.49 -19.85
N SER A 123 -7.10 22.18 -19.72
CA SER A 123 -8.36 21.45 -19.94
C SER A 123 -9.23 21.32 -18.69
N GLY A 124 -8.77 21.82 -17.53
CA GLY A 124 -9.51 21.77 -16.27
C GLY A 124 -8.69 21.22 -15.09
N THR A 125 -9.35 21.07 -13.96
CA THR A 125 -8.76 20.51 -12.75
C THR A 125 -9.14 19.05 -12.63
N VAL A 126 -8.14 18.18 -12.51
CA VAL A 126 -8.32 16.74 -12.24
C VAL A 126 -7.82 16.45 -10.82
N TRP A 127 -8.61 15.71 -10.07
CA TRP A 127 -8.24 15.23 -8.76
C TRP A 127 -7.60 13.85 -8.85
N TYR A 128 -6.64 13.59 -8.00
CA TYR A 128 -5.90 12.35 -7.93
C TYR A 128 -5.87 11.82 -6.51
N ALA A 129 -5.97 10.50 -6.38
CA ALA A 129 -5.77 9.78 -5.14
C ALA A 129 -4.42 9.04 -5.19
N GLN A 130 -3.54 9.29 -4.23
CA GLN A 130 -2.27 8.58 -4.09
C GLN A 130 -2.46 7.33 -3.24
N PRO A 131 -2.28 6.11 -3.79
CA PRO A 131 -2.31 4.89 -2.99
C PRO A 131 -1.19 4.88 -1.94
N PRO A 132 -1.43 4.35 -0.72
CA PRO A 132 -0.51 4.45 0.41
C PRO A 132 0.59 3.37 0.40
N LEU A 133 1.18 3.08 -0.76
CA LEU A 133 2.25 2.10 -0.91
C LEU A 133 3.47 2.75 -1.55
N ASP A 134 4.61 2.60 -0.90
CA ASP A 134 5.90 3.17 -1.29
C ASP A 134 7.01 2.13 -1.47
N SER A 135 6.74 0.87 -1.14
CA SER A 135 7.76 -0.16 -1.15
C SER A 135 7.21 -1.57 -1.42
N TYR A 136 8.01 -2.37 -2.12
CA TYR A 136 7.82 -3.80 -2.30
C TYR A 136 8.95 -4.55 -1.63
N TYR A 137 8.63 -5.42 -0.70
CA TYR A 137 9.59 -6.31 -0.05
C TYR A 137 9.65 -7.63 -0.79
N SER A 138 10.74 -7.85 -1.52
CA SER A 138 11.02 -9.16 -2.11
C SER A 138 11.51 -10.13 -1.03
N GLY A 139 11.04 -11.38 -1.06
CA GLY A 139 11.59 -12.46 -0.25
C GLY A 139 13.06 -12.79 -0.60
N LEU A 140 13.54 -12.30 -1.73
CA LEU A 140 14.87 -12.55 -2.27
C LEU A 140 15.88 -11.50 -1.76
N ARG A 141 17.10 -11.94 -1.52
CA ARG A 141 18.24 -11.03 -1.36
C ARG A 141 18.75 -10.66 -2.74
N PHE A 142 18.79 -9.39 -3.05
CA PHE A 142 19.40 -8.90 -4.29
C PHE A 142 20.93 -8.92 -4.19
N SER A 143 21.58 -9.64 -5.09
CA SER A 143 23.03 -9.61 -5.26
C SER A 143 23.47 -8.25 -5.85
N ALA A 144 24.76 -8.00 -5.93
CA ALA A 144 25.28 -6.82 -6.62
C ALA A 144 24.87 -6.81 -8.10
N HIS A 145 24.91 -7.97 -8.75
CA HIS A 145 24.51 -8.15 -10.14
C HIS A 145 23.01 -7.89 -10.34
N ASP A 146 22.17 -8.42 -9.46
CA ASP A 146 20.71 -8.17 -9.50
C ASP A 146 20.42 -6.66 -9.42
N ARG A 147 21.12 -5.96 -8.52
CA ARG A 147 20.96 -4.50 -8.36
C ARG A 147 21.37 -3.73 -9.61
N GLU A 148 22.43 -4.14 -10.27
CA GLU A 148 22.85 -3.53 -11.54
C GLU A 148 21.81 -3.75 -12.62
N THR A 149 21.32 -4.99 -12.76
CA THR A 149 20.24 -5.37 -13.70
C THR A 149 18.97 -4.55 -13.45
N LEU A 150 18.52 -4.45 -12.20
CA LEU A 150 17.36 -3.64 -11.80
C LEU A 150 17.59 -2.16 -12.10
N GLY A 151 18.80 -1.66 -11.84
CA GLY A 151 19.18 -0.29 -12.14
C GLY A 151 19.09 0.04 -13.63
N GLN A 152 19.54 -0.86 -14.49
CA GLN A 152 19.43 -0.70 -15.95
C GLN A 152 17.97 -0.77 -16.40
N LEU A 153 17.22 -1.74 -15.90
CA LEU A 153 15.80 -1.95 -16.19
C LEU A 153 14.97 -0.70 -15.88
N PHE A 154 15.08 -0.16 -14.67
CA PHE A 154 14.25 0.94 -14.21
C PHE A 154 14.70 2.31 -14.74
N ARG A 155 16.01 2.55 -14.92
CA ARG A 155 16.51 3.80 -15.50
C ARG A 155 16.21 3.97 -16.98
N SER A 156 15.99 2.88 -17.69
CA SER A 156 15.72 2.95 -19.13
C SER A 156 14.44 3.69 -19.47
N GLY A 157 13.46 3.71 -18.56
CA GLY A 157 12.11 4.27 -18.77
C GLY A 157 11.31 3.57 -19.87
N ARG A 158 11.84 2.46 -20.42
CA ARG A 158 11.23 1.72 -21.54
C ARG A 158 10.26 0.63 -21.07
N HIS A 159 10.38 0.24 -19.81
CA HIS A 159 9.62 -0.87 -19.25
C HIS A 159 8.41 -0.36 -18.45
N ARG A 160 7.29 -1.04 -18.61
CA ARG A 160 6.08 -0.78 -17.83
C ARG A 160 6.10 -1.62 -16.57
N CYS A 161 6.07 -0.95 -15.41
CA CYS A 161 6.00 -1.61 -14.13
C CYS A 161 4.57 -1.62 -13.60
N ALA A 162 4.16 -2.73 -13.00
CA ALA A 162 2.92 -2.84 -12.27
C ALA A 162 3.16 -3.53 -10.92
N ALA A 163 2.67 -2.92 -9.85
CA ALA A 163 2.66 -3.56 -8.54
C ALA A 163 1.41 -4.42 -8.40
N VAL A 164 1.59 -5.67 -8.01
CA VAL A 164 0.52 -6.58 -7.61
C VAL A 164 0.23 -6.34 -6.14
N VAL A 165 -0.96 -5.87 -5.84
CA VAL A 165 -1.35 -5.40 -4.50
C VAL A 165 -2.51 -6.23 -3.99
N LYS A 166 -2.35 -6.76 -2.80
CA LYS A 166 -3.44 -7.35 -2.00
C LYS A 166 -4.17 -6.24 -1.26
N VAL A 167 -5.48 -6.21 -1.40
CA VAL A 167 -6.37 -5.26 -0.75
C VAL A 167 -7.25 -6.01 0.22
N TYR A 168 -7.21 -5.63 1.48
CA TYR A 168 -7.95 -6.27 2.57
C TYR A 168 -9.27 -5.54 2.85
N GLY A 169 -10.21 -6.23 3.48
CA GLY A 169 -11.55 -5.70 3.75
C GLY A 169 -11.60 -4.49 4.69
N ASP A 170 -10.50 -4.19 5.39
CA ASP A 170 -10.34 -2.98 6.22
C ASP A 170 -9.79 -1.77 5.45
N GLY A 171 -9.51 -1.94 4.14
CA GLY A 171 -8.94 -0.93 3.27
C GLY A 171 -7.42 -0.81 3.38
N SER A 172 -6.76 -1.68 4.15
CA SER A 172 -5.31 -1.81 4.12
C SER A 172 -4.86 -2.52 2.85
N CYS A 173 -3.61 -2.29 2.45
CA CYS A 173 -3.06 -2.91 1.26
C CYS A 173 -1.59 -3.26 1.44
N GLU A 174 -1.15 -4.27 0.69
CA GLU A 174 0.20 -4.82 0.74
C GLU A 174 0.68 -5.13 -0.68
N ALA A 175 1.91 -4.75 -1.00
CA ALA A 175 2.54 -5.15 -2.25
C ALA A 175 2.92 -6.63 -2.19
N ALA A 176 2.26 -7.47 -2.99
CA ALA A 176 2.48 -8.91 -3.06
C ALA A 176 3.45 -9.31 -4.17
N GLY A 177 3.66 -8.44 -5.16
CA GLY A 177 4.55 -8.69 -6.28
C GLY A 177 4.82 -7.42 -7.08
N LEU A 178 5.84 -7.50 -7.91
CA LEU A 178 6.17 -6.48 -8.90
C LEU A 178 6.32 -7.15 -10.25
N GLU A 179 5.65 -6.61 -11.24
CA GLU A 179 5.74 -7.05 -12.62
C GLU A 179 6.41 -5.99 -13.48
N VAL A 180 7.20 -6.43 -14.42
CA VAL A 180 7.81 -5.61 -15.45
C VAL A 180 7.42 -6.18 -16.80
N ASP A 181 6.80 -5.38 -17.65
CA ASP A 181 6.23 -5.80 -18.94
C ASP A 181 5.35 -7.05 -18.83
N GLY A 182 4.56 -7.13 -17.74
CA GLY A 182 3.64 -8.23 -17.47
C GLY A 182 4.29 -9.53 -16.98
N ARG A 183 5.60 -9.52 -16.68
CA ARG A 183 6.31 -10.66 -16.11
C ARG A 183 6.74 -10.37 -14.68
N PRO A 184 6.70 -11.35 -13.77
CA PRO A 184 7.22 -11.18 -12.42
C PRO A 184 8.67 -10.68 -12.43
N LEU A 185 8.99 -9.77 -11.51
CA LEU A 185 10.34 -9.19 -11.39
C LEU A 185 11.42 -10.28 -11.27
N GLU A 186 11.12 -11.34 -10.55
CA GLU A 186 12.02 -12.47 -10.29
C GLU A 186 12.48 -13.13 -11.60
N SER A 187 11.62 -13.18 -12.61
CA SER A 187 11.96 -13.76 -13.92
C SER A 187 13.03 -12.96 -14.69
N TRP A 188 13.18 -11.67 -14.39
CA TRP A 188 14.22 -10.81 -14.97
C TRP A 188 15.57 -11.00 -14.30
N LEU A 189 15.58 -11.59 -13.11
CA LEU A 189 16.79 -11.89 -12.34
C LEU A 189 17.31 -13.32 -12.58
N GLY A 190 16.73 -14.05 -13.55
CA GLY A 190 17.13 -15.41 -13.90
C GLY A 190 16.77 -16.46 -12.84
N ARG A 191 15.69 -16.24 -12.09
CA ARG A 191 15.22 -17.13 -11.00
C ARG A 191 13.81 -17.62 -11.22
#